data_653a5cf1ebf085c2ad4721c8105fe545
#
_entry.id   653a5cf1ebf085c2ad4721c8105fe545
#
_cell.length_a   1.000
_cell.length_b   1.000
_cell.length_c   1.000
_cell.angle_alpha   90.00
_cell.angle_beta   90.00
_cell.angle_gamma   90.00
#
_symmetry.space_group_name_H-M   'P 1'
#
loop_
_entity.id
_entity.type
_entity.pdbx_description
1 polymer ?
#
loop_
_entity_poly.entity_id
_entity_poly.type
_entity_poly.pdbx_seq_one_letter_code
_entity_poly.pdbx_strand_id
1 'polypeptide(L)'
;IVHGAEEREVWTVVAAGPDGLEPVLEKYWPGPLTVVLPRLPIVPDIVTAGLDTVAVRLPSLGAARELIRAAGVPIAAPSANLSGRPSPTTAEAVMSDMEGRIEMVLDGGPCEVGLESTVLDCSAKIPTILRPGGVTQEMLSECLLQVAVAGGNKETGSDAPRAPGMKYRHYAPSAPLILLPYEPAGSAGELIRAVKAALSQ
;
A
#
# COMPACT_ATOMS: atom_id res chain seq x y z
N ILE A 1 -5.59 -0.67 -6.22
CA ILE A 1 -5.21 -2.07 -5.93
C ILE A 1 -6.44 -2.94 -6.12
N VAL A 2 -6.30 -4.05 -6.85
CA VAL A 2 -7.34 -5.07 -7.02
C VAL A 2 -7.17 -6.12 -5.92
N HIS A 3 -8.28 -6.46 -5.25
CA HIS A 3 -8.30 -7.41 -4.14
C HIS A 3 -9.07 -8.66 -4.53
N GLY A 4 -8.49 -9.84 -4.31
CA GLY A 4 -9.16 -11.13 -4.40
C GLY A 4 -9.52 -11.69 -3.02
N ALA A 5 -10.53 -12.53 -2.93
CA ALA A 5 -10.81 -13.30 -1.71
C ALA A 5 -9.91 -14.54 -1.61
N GLU A 6 -9.48 -15.07 -2.74
CA GLU A 6 -8.58 -16.21 -2.86
C GLU A 6 -7.54 -15.96 -3.95
N GLU A 7 -6.41 -16.63 -3.85
CA GLU A 7 -5.31 -16.47 -4.78
C GLU A 7 -5.72 -16.75 -6.23
N ARG A 8 -6.52 -17.79 -6.46
CA ARG A 8 -7.04 -18.14 -7.80
C ARG A 8 -7.79 -16.97 -8.47
N GLU A 9 -8.47 -16.12 -7.70
CA GLU A 9 -9.19 -14.96 -8.25
C GLU A 9 -8.21 -13.88 -8.72
N VAL A 10 -7.09 -13.70 -8.01
CA VAL A 10 -6.04 -12.78 -8.43
C VAL A 10 -5.48 -13.20 -9.79
N TRP A 11 -5.26 -14.50 -10.02
CA TRP A 11 -4.76 -15.01 -11.29
C TRP A 11 -5.75 -14.86 -12.46
N THR A 12 -7.00 -14.47 -12.22
CA THR A 12 -7.94 -14.13 -13.32
C THR A 12 -7.73 -12.73 -13.90
N VAL A 13 -6.95 -11.87 -13.25
CA VAL A 13 -6.74 -10.48 -13.66
C VAL A 13 -5.28 -10.15 -14.00
N VAL A 14 -4.33 -11.05 -13.70
CA VAL A 14 -2.90 -10.88 -14.01
C VAL A 14 -2.39 -12.01 -14.88
N ALA A 15 -1.37 -11.72 -15.68
CA ALA A 15 -0.58 -12.74 -16.34
C ALA A 15 0.32 -13.45 -15.31
N ALA A 16 0.99 -14.53 -15.71
CA ALA A 16 1.91 -15.26 -14.84
C ALA A 16 2.96 -14.33 -14.24
N GLY A 17 3.23 -14.52 -12.95
CA GLY A 17 4.31 -13.86 -12.26
C GLY A 17 5.69 -14.39 -12.68
N PRO A 18 6.78 -13.71 -12.29
CA PRO A 18 8.13 -14.21 -12.52
C PRO A 18 8.41 -15.46 -11.67
N ASP A 19 9.35 -16.27 -12.13
CA ASP A 19 9.86 -17.40 -11.35
C ASP A 19 10.35 -16.93 -9.98
N GLY A 20 10.03 -17.69 -8.93
CA GLY A 20 10.43 -17.38 -7.56
C GLY A 20 9.50 -16.41 -6.81
N LEU A 21 8.37 -16.03 -7.37
CA LEU A 21 7.36 -15.22 -6.68
C LEU A 21 6.54 -16.05 -5.66
N GLU A 22 6.31 -17.35 -5.93
CA GLU A 22 5.49 -18.21 -5.07
C GLU A 22 5.88 -18.19 -3.59
N PRO A 23 7.16 -18.35 -3.19
CA PRO A 23 7.53 -18.31 -1.77
C PRO A 23 7.21 -16.98 -1.07
N VAL A 24 7.19 -15.88 -1.83
CA VAL A 24 6.79 -14.56 -1.31
C VAL A 24 5.29 -14.52 -1.05
N LEU A 25 4.50 -15.02 -1.99
CA LEU A 25 3.03 -15.06 -1.86
C LEU A 25 2.61 -16.01 -0.72
N GLU A 26 3.16 -17.21 -0.66
CA GLU A 26 2.88 -18.17 0.42
C GLU A 26 3.17 -17.59 1.82
N LYS A 27 4.22 -16.77 1.93
CA LYS A 27 4.62 -16.19 3.22
C LYS A 27 3.80 -14.96 3.60
N TYR A 28 3.41 -14.12 2.64
CA TYR A 28 2.83 -12.79 2.92
C TYR A 28 1.39 -12.62 2.43
N TRP A 29 0.77 -13.62 1.82
CA TRP A 29 -0.64 -13.66 1.48
C TRP A 29 -1.37 -14.77 2.26
N PRO A 30 -2.54 -14.47 2.80
CA PRO A 30 -3.23 -13.16 2.91
C PRO A 30 -2.48 -12.18 3.81
N GLY A 31 -2.31 -10.91 3.38
CA GLY A 31 -1.53 -10.00 4.22
C GLY A 31 -1.26 -8.61 3.61
N PRO A 32 -0.29 -7.88 4.22
CA PRO A 32 0.01 -6.51 3.87
C PRO A 32 1.02 -6.38 2.70
N LEU A 33 0.96 -7.31 1.74
CA LEU A 33 1.77 -7.27 0.52
C LEU A 33 0.87 -7.06 -0.69
N THR A 34 1.19 -6.08 -1.51
CA THR A 34 0.63 -5.83 -2.84
C THR A 34 1.70 -6.13 -3.88
N VAL A 35 1.34 -6.89 -4.92
CA VAL A 35 2.26 -7.23 -6.00
C VAL A 35 1.78 -6.58 -7.30
N VAL A 36 2.68 -5.97 -8.05
CA VAL A 36 2.40 -5.41 -9.38
C VAL A 36 2.88 -6.41 -10.42
N LEU A 37 1.95 -6.81 -11.30
CA LEU A 37 2.16 -7.81 -12.35
C LEU A 37 1.57 -7.31 -13.68
N PRO A 38 2.00 -7.86 -14.82
CA PRO A 38 1.35 -7.61 -16.11
C PRO A 38 -0.15 -7.97 -16.03
N ARG A 39 -1.02 -7.05 -16.45
CA ARG A 39 -2.47 -7.26 -16.42
C ARG A 39 -2.95 -8.13 -17.59
N LEU A 40 -4.04 -8.82 -17.36
CA LEU A 40 -4.83 -9.41 -18.45
C LEU A 40 -5.77 -8.37 -19.08
N PRO A 41 -6.17 -8.53 -20.35
CA PRO A 41 -7.04 -7.58 -21.06
C PRO A 41 -8.41 -7.36 -20.41
N ILE A 42 -8.84 -8.24 -19.53
CA ILE A 42 -10.10 -8.12 -18.77
C ILE A 42 -10.07 -6.95 -17.78
N VAL A 43 -8.87 -6.48 -17.36
CA VAL A 43 -8.74 -5.37 -16.42
C VAL A 43 -8.91 -4.04 -17.17
N PRO A 44 -9.92 -3.22 -16.83
CA PRO A 44 -10.16 -1.94 -17.50
C PRO A 44 -9.03 -0.93 -17.26
N ASP A 45 -8.74 -0.09 -18.24
CA ASP A 45 -7.69 0.95 -18.16
C ASP A 45 -7.88 1.91 -16.98
N ILE A 46 -9.12 2.21 -16.61
CA ILE A 46 -9.42 3.07 -15.45
C ILE A 46 -8.88 2.51 -14.13
N VAL A 47 -8.75 1.18 -14.00
CA VAL A 47 -8.21 0.52 -12.81
C VAL A 47 -6.70 0.68 -12.72
N THR A 48 -6.02 0.75 -13.86
CA THR A 48 -4.56 0.77 -13.97
C THR A 48 -3.99 2.12 -14.37
N ALA A 49 -4.85 3.14 -14.53
CA ALA A 49 -4.47 4.44 -15.10
C ALA A 49 -3.82 4.31 -16.49
N GLY A 50 -4.24 3.31 -17.28
CA GLY A 50 -3.73 3.01 -18.62
C GLY A 50 -2.40 2.24 -18.65
N LEU A 51 -1.88 1.81 -17.52
CA LEU A 51 -0.66 0.97 -17.47
C LEU A 51 -0.96 -0.46 -17.89
N ASP A 52 0.05 -1.14 -18.43
CA ASP A 52 0.00 -2.57 -18.79
C ASP A 52 0.20 -3.49 -17.58
N THR A 53 0.25 -2.93 -16.39
CA THR A 53 0.38 -3.64 -15.13
C THR A 53 -0.78 -3.32 -14.19
N VAL A 54 -1.06 -4.23 -13.25
CA VAL A 54 -2.06 -4.06 -12.21
C VAL A 54 -1.48 -4.45 -10.86
N ALA A 55 -1.81 -3.66 -9.84
CA ALA A 55 -1.48 -3.96 -8.46
C ALA A 55 -2.56 -4.86 -7.85
N VAL A 56 -2.17 -6.02 -7.32
CA VAL A 56 -3.07 -7.04 -6.77
C VAL A 56 -2.70 -7.39 -5.33
N ARG A 57 -3.69 -7.74 -4.51
CA ARG A 57 -3.50 -8.11 -3.11
C ARG A 57 -4.54 -9.11 -2.65
N LEU A 58 -4.14 -9.98 -1.72
CA LEU A 58 -5.03 -10.84 -0.95
C LEU A 58 -5.12 -10.30 0.49
N PRO A 59 -6.23 -9.65 0.91
CA PRO A 59 -6.34 -9.06 2.23
C PRO A 59 -6.45 -10.14 3.32
N SER A 60 -5.85 -9.90 4.50
CA SER A 60 -5.92 -10.81 5.64
C SER A 60 -7.27 -10.78 6.36
N LEU A 61 -7.96 -9.64 6.37
CA LEU A 61 -9.22 -9.48 7.09
C LEU A 61 -10.32 -10.37 6.51
N GLY A 62 -10.88 -11.26 7.34
CA GLY A 62 -11.93 -12.21 6.94
C GLY A 62 -13.16 -11.51 6.36
N ALA A 63 -13.64 -10.43 6.99
CA ALA A 63 -14.81 -9.68 6.51
C ALA A 63 -14.59 -9.09 5.09
N ALA A 64 -13.39 -8.60 4.79
CA ALA A 64 -13.06 -8.12 3.44
C ALA A 64 -13.10 -9.27 2.41
N ARG A 65 -12.56 -10.43 2.75
CA ARG A 65 -12.59 -11.61 1.87
C ARG A 65 -14.01 -12.14 1.65
N GLU A 66 -14.84 -12.17 2.69
CA GLU A 66 -16.26 -12.56 2.55
C GLU A 66 -17.02 -11.58 1.66
N LEU A 67 -16.78 -10.29 1.78
CA LEU A 67 -17.37 -9.29 0.90
C LEU A 67 -16.99 -9.54 -0.57
N ILE A 68 -15.72 -9.81 -0.85
CA ILE A 68 -15.24 -10.11 -2.21
C ILE A 68 -15.87 -11.42 -2.72
N ARG A 69 -15.95 -12.46 -1.89
CA ARG A 69 -16.66 -13.72 -2.26
C ARG A 69 -18.12 -13.49 -2.60
N ALA A 70 -18.82 -12.68 -1.77
CA ALA A 70 -20.22 -12.34 -2.01
C ALA A 70 -20.41 -11.53 -3.30
N ALA A 71 -19.45 -10.70 -3.67
CA ALA A 71 -19.46 -9.97 -4.94
C ALA A 71 -19.22 -10.87 -6.15
N GLY A 72 -18.55 -12.03 -5.97
CA GLY A 72 -18.25 -12.99 -7.04
C GLY A 72 -17.21 -12.53 -8.05
N VAL A 73 -16.54 -11.40 -7.79
CA VAL A 73 -15.50 -10.80 -8.64
C VAL A 73 -14.44 -10.10 -7.79
N PRO A 74 -13.18 -10.00 -8.27
CA PRO A 74 -12.17 -9.17 -7.60
C PRO A 74 -12.60 -7.70 -7.54
N ILE A 75 -12.25 -7.02 -6.44
CA ILE A 75 -12.69 -5.64 -6.18
C ILE A 75 -11.49 -4.69 -6.23
N ALA A 76 -11.56 -3.67 -7.09
CA ALA A 76 -10.62 -2.56 -7.09
C ALA A 76 -11.02 -1.53 -6.03
N ALA A 77 -10.15 -1.28 -5.06
CA ALA A 77 -10.41 -0.34 -3.97
C ALA A 77 -9.17 0.48 -3.60
N PRO A 78 -9.35 1.80 -3.31
CA PRO A 78 -8.36 2.64 -2.66
C PRO A 78 -8.48 2.55 -1.13
N SER A 79 -7.69 3.35 -0.40
CA SER A 79 -7.93 3.61 1.02
C SER A 79 -9.22 4.42 1.22
N ALA A 80 -9.90 4.19 2.37
CA ALA A 80 -11.22 4.76 2.66
C ALA A 80 -11.12 6.16 3.32
N ASN A 81 -10.44 7.10 2.66
CA ASN A 81 -10.22 8.47 3.10
C ASN A 81 -10.44 9.47 1.98
N LEU A 82 -10.60 10.73 2.32
CA LEU A 82 -10.51 11.82 1.34
C LEU A 82 -9.07 11.90 0.78
N SER A 83 -8.99 12.15 -0.53
CA SER A 83 -7.68 12.23 -1.21
C SER A 83 -6.75 13.24 -0.53
N GLY A 84 -5.52 12.85 -0.30
CA GLY A 84 -4.48 13.65 0.38
C GLY A 84 -4.42 13.46 1.89
N ARG A 85 -5.47 12.95 2.54
CA ARG A 85 -5.47 12.67 3.99
C ARG A 85 -4.76 11.36 4.32
N PRO A 86 -4.31 11.17 5.57
CA PRO A 86 -3.81 9.88 6.04
C PRO A 86 -4.85 8.78 5.90
N SER A 87 -4.40 7.56 5.60
CA SER A 87 -5.29 6.39 5.56
C SER A 87 -5.87 6.10 6.95
N PRO A 88 -7.19 5.88 7.07
CA PRO A 88 -7.85 5.62 8.34
C PRO A 88 -7.47 4.22 8.85
N THR A 89 -7.43 4.07 10.18
CA THR A 89 -7.15 2.81 10.87
C THR A 89 -8.33 2.30 11.71
N THR A 90 -9.42 3.06 11.77
CA THR A 90 -10.66 2.70 12.49
C THR A 90 -11.89 3.09 11.68
N ALA A 91 -13.04 2.48 11.98
CA ALA A 91 -14.31 2.82 11.33
C ALA A 91 -14.73 4.27 11.60
N GLU A 92 -14.46 4.80 12.81
CA GLU A 92 -14.77 6.20 13.14
C GLU A 92 -13.97 7.17 12.26
N ALA A 93 -12.69 6.86 12.00
CA ALA A 93 -11.87 7.67 11.11
C ALA A 93 -12.38 7.64 9.67
N VAL A 94 -12.85 6.46 9.20
CA VAL A 94 -13.53 6.33 7.90
C VAL A 94 -14.79 7.18 7.87
N MET A 95 -15.64 7.10 8.89
CA MET A 95 -16.87 7.88 8.98
C MET A 95 -16.59 9.38 8.98
N SER A 96 -15.56 9.84 9.69
CA SER A 96 -15.15 11.25 9.70
C SER A 96 -14.83 11.81 8.31
N ASP A 97 -14.26 10.99 7.43
CA ASP A 97 -13.90 11.40 6.07
C ASP A 97 -15.00 11.17 5.04
N MET A 98 -15.80 10.13 5.22
CA MET A 98 -16.67 9.58 4.16
C MET A 98 -18.17 9.71 4.46
N GLU A 99 -18.57 10.24 5.62
CA GLU A 99 -19.99 10.44 5.97
C GLU A 99 -20.72 11.26 4.90
N GLY A 100 -21.89 10.77 4.47
CA GLY A 100 -22.70 11.38 3.41
C GLY A 100 -22.13 11.21 1.99
N ARG A 101 -21.04 10.45 1.81
CA ARG A 101 -20.38 10.19 0.52
C ARG A 101 -20.44 8.73 0.10
N ILE A 102 -20.65 7.83 1.05
CA ILE A 102 -20.81 6.39 0.85
C ILE A 102 -22.02 5.90 1.65
N GLU A 103 -22.60 4.80 1.23
CA GLU A 103 -23.84 4.26 1.79
C GLU A 103 -23.61 3.46 3.06
N MET A 104 -22.43 2.84 3.20
CA MET A 104 -22.17 1.90 4.30
C MET A 104 -20.68 1.79 4.62
N VAL A 105 -20.38 1.59 5.89
CA VAL A 105 -19.06 1.14 6.39
C VAL A 105 -19.27 -0.19 7.10
N LEU A 106 -18.49 -1.20 6.69
CA LEU A 106 -18.36 -2.46 7.42
C LEU A 106 -17.20 -2.31 8.41
N ASP A 107 -17.53 -2.29 9.70
CA ASP A 107 -16.53 -2.22 10.75
C ASP A 107 -15.92 -3.61 11.01
N GLY A 108 -14.68 -3.79 10.58
CA GLY A 108 -13.88 -4.99 10.82
C GLY A 108 -12.95 -4.89 12.02
N GLY A 109 -13.10 -3.85 12.83
CA GLY A 109 -12.19 -3.50 13.92
C GLY A 109 -11.01 -2.63 13.46
N PRO A 110 -10.14 -2.22 14.40
CA PRO A 110 -8.96 -1.40 14.10
C PRO A 110 -7.95 -2.16 13.25
N CYS A 111 -7.19 -1.42 12.42
CA CYS A 111 -6.12 -2.00 11.61
C CYS A 111 -4.97 -2.51 12.49
N GLU A 112 -4.58 -3.76 12.33
CA GLU A 112 -3.49 -4.38 13.11
C GLU A 112 -2.10 -3.78 12.77
N VAL A 113 -1.83 -3.53 11.49
CA VAL A 113 -0.52 -3.02 11.04
C VAL A 113 -0.44 -1.49 11.09
N GLY A 114 -1.53 -0.79 10.78
CA GLY A 114 -1.60 0.67 10.81
C GLY A 114 -0.79 1.39 9.71
N LEU A 115 -0.20 0.64 8.77
CA LEU A 115 0.51 1.12 7.60
C LEU A 115 -0.11 0.51 6.35
N GLU A 116 0.07 1.18 5.21
CA GLU A 116 -0.30 0.64 3.92
C GLU A 116 0.49 -0.62 3.59
N SER A 117 -0.05 -1.44 2.67
CA SER A 117 0.66 -2.59 2.14
C SER A 117 1.95 -2.17 1.44
N THR A 118 3.01 -2.96 1.59
CA THR A 118 4.19 -2.85 0.73
C THR A 118 3.76 -3.11 -0.71
N VAL A 119 4.20 -2.28 -1.65
CA VAL A 119 3.97 -2.49 -3.08
C VAL A 119 5.26 -2.96 -3.73
N LEU A 120 5.27 -4.21 -4.16
CA LEU A 120 6.38 -4.87 -4.82
C LEU A 120 6.08 -5.00 -6.32
N ASP A 121 6.85 -4.34 -7.15
CA ASP A 121 6.78 -4.46 -8.60
C ASP A 121 7.58 -5.69 -9.06
N CYS A 122 6.86 -6.68 -9.57
CA CYS A 122 7.38 -7.91 -10.13
C CYS A 122 7.20 -8.00 -11.65
N SER A 123 6.88 -6.89 -12.32
CA SER A 123 6.75 -6.83 -13.78
C SER A 123 8.11 -6.77 -14.50
N ALA A 124 9.18 -6.44 -13.78
CA ALA A 124 10.55 -6.38 -14.28
C ALA A 124 11.40 -7.54 -13.73
N LYS A 125 12.59 -7.74 -14.31
CA LYS A 125 13.51 -8.82 -13.93
C LYS A 125 13.94 -8.78 -12.45
N ILE A 126 14.09 -7.59 -11.88
CA ILE A 126 14.46 -7.41 -10.47
C ILE A 126 13.22 -6.86 -9.75
N PRO A 127 12.64 -7.62 -8.81
CA PRO A 127 11.56 -7.12 -7.98
C PRO A 127 11.95 -5.83 -7.27
N THR A 128 11.09 -4.81 -7.34
CA THR A 128 11.39 -3.48 -6.83
C THR A 128 10.27 -2.99 -5.91
N ILE A 129 10.62 -2.60 -4.69
CA ILE A 129 9.68 -1.97 -3.75
C ILE A 129 9.38 -0.55 -4.26
N LEU A 130 8.15 -0.33 -4.72
CA LEU A 130 7.66 0.99 -5.15
C LEU A 130 7.14 1.83 -3.97
N ARG A 131 6.59 1.17 -2.97
CA ARG A 131 6.09 1.78 -1.74
C ARG A 131 6.45 0.89 -0.54
N PRO A 132 7.21 1.38 0.43
CA PRO A 132 7.44 0.65 1.68
C PRO A 132 6.13 0.54 2.48
N GLY A 133 5.99 -0.51 3.27
CA GLY A 133 4.81 -0.81 4.09
C GLY A 133 5.09 -1.90 5.13
N GLY A 134 4.06 -2.67 5.49
CA GLY A 134 4.16 -3.68 6.55
C GLY A 134 5.12 -4.85 6.28
N VAL A 135 5.48 -5.11 5.02
CA VAL A 135 6.52 -6.10 4.65
C VAL A 135 7.78 -5.34 4.27
N THR A 136 8.89 -5.54 5.01
CA THR A 136 10.13 -4.81 4.80
C THR A 136 11.00 -5.41 3.70
N GLN A 137 12.03 -4.68 3.28
CA GLN A 137 13.00 -5.19 2.30
C GLN A 137 13.74 -6.42 2.83
N GLU A 138 14.12 -6.41 4.10
CA GLU A 138 14.81 -7.52 4.76
C GLU A 138 13.93 -8.78 4.73
N MET A 139 12.66 -8.65 5.06
CA MET A 139 11.69 -9.73 5.03
C MET A 139 11.54 -10.33 3.62
N LEU A 140 11.49 -9.49 2.58
CA LEU A 140 11.44 -9.94 1.19
C LEU A 140 12.73 -10.60 0.74
N SER A 141 13.87 -10.15 1.24
CA SER A 141 15.21 -10.73 0.92
C SER A 141 15.40 -12.14 1.49
N GLU A 142 14.57 -12.58 2.43
CA GLU A 142 14.54 -13.97 2.87
C GLU A 142 13.96 -14.94 1.82
N CYS A 143 13.12 -14.43 0.94
CA CYS A 143 12.45 -15.22 -0.11
C CYS A 143 13.02 -14.97 -1.51
N LEU A 144 13.56 -13.77 -1.75
CA LEU A 144 14.04 -13.31 -3.05
C LEU A 144 15.55 -13.11 -3.02
N LEU A 145 16.24 -13.56 -4.06
CA LEU A 145 17.69 -13.38 -4.20
C LEU A 145 18.10 -11.91 -4.29
N GLN A 146 17.24 -11.06 -4.84
CA GLN A 146 17.49 -9.63 -5.02
C GLN A 146 16.20 -8.86 -4.94
N VAL A 147 16.18 -7.77 -4.16
CA VAL A 147 15.07 -6.82 -4.05
C VAL A 147 15.64 -5.41 -4.10
N ALA A 148 15.19 -4.62 -5.06
CA ALA A 148 15.52 -3.21 -5.14
C ALA A 148 14.47 -2.35 -4.40
N VAL A 149 14.84 -1.12 -4.02
CA VAL A 149 13.92 -0.09 -3.55
C VAL A 149 13.96 1.04 -4.55
N ALA A 150 12.78 1.47 -5.00
CA ALA A 150 12.70 2.62 -5.90
C ALA A 150 13.30 3.85 -5.21
N GLY A 151 14.28 4.49 -5.84
CA GLY A 151 14.89 5.72 -5.34
C GLY A 151 13.82 6.83 -5.25
N GLY A 152 13.85 7.64 -4.19
CA GLY A 152 12.92 8.76 -3.98
C GLY A 152 13.04 9.90 -4.99
N ASN A 153 13.90 9.79 -5.99
CA ASN A 153 13.99 10.71 -7.10
C ASN A 153 13.02 10.26 -8.21
N LYS A 154 12.13 11.16 -8.59
CA LYS A 154 11.26 11.05 -9.75
C LYS A 154 12.09 10.59 -10.95
N GLU A 155 11.99 9.32 -11.32
CA GLU A 155 12.36 8.94 -12.69
C GLU A 155 11.34 9.63 -13.60
N THR A 156 11.80 10.70 -14.21
CA THR A 156 11.09 11.48 -15.22
C THR A 156 10.93 10.58 -16.45
N GLY A 157 9.71 10.09 -16.70
CA GLY A 157 9.51 9.35 -17.95
C GLY A 157 8.11 8.82 -18.24
N SER A 158 7.24 8.63 -17.23
CA SER A 158 5.83 8.32 -17.48
C SER A 158 4.92 9.19 -16.60
N ASP A 159 3.93 9.82 -17.22
CA ASP A 159 2.92 10.64 -16.51
C ASP A 159 1.99 9.79 -15.60
N ALA A 160 2.00 8.49 -15.72
CA ALA A 160 1.16 7.57 -14.96
C ALA A 160 1.88 7.02 -13.71
N PRO A 161 1.28 7.10 -12.51
CA PRO A 161 1.88 6.59 -11.28
C PRO A 161 1.91 5.06 -11.30
N ARG A 162 3.09 4.46 -11.08
CA ARG A 162 3.28 3.00 -11.07
C ARG A 162 2.71 2.31 -9.82
N ALA A 163 2.40 3.08 -8.77
CA ALA A 163 1.76 2.57 -7.57
C ALA A 163 0.83 3.62 -6.94
N PRO A 164 -0.18 3.19 -6.16
CA PRO A 164 -0.99 4.09 -5.36
C PRO A 164 -0.13 4.95 -4.43
N GLY A 165 -0.43 6.26 -4.35
CA GLY A 165 0.29 7.18 -3.49
C GLY A 165 1.48 7.89 -4.14
N MET A 166 1.82 7.61 -5.41
CA MET A 166 2.98 8.22 -6.08
C MET A 166 2.67 9.52 -6.85
N LYS A 167 1.41 9.82 -7.15
CA LYS A 167 1.04 10.92 -8.07
C LYS A 167 0.98 12.30 -7.41
N TYR A 168 0.53 12.38 -6.15
CA TYR A 168 0.31 13.63 -5.42
C TYR A 168 0.93 13.54 -4.03
N ARG A 169 0.95 14.67 -3.30
CA ARG A 169 1.27 14.66 -1.87
C ARG A 169 0.16 13.91 -1.13
N HIS A 170 0.44 12.67 -0.79
CA HIS A 170 -0.46 11.78 -0.04
C HIS A 170 -0.06 11.72 1.43
N TYR A 171 -0.99 11.29 2.29
CA TYR A 171 -0.75 11.00 3.70
C TYR A 171 -0.27 12.21 4.52
N ALA A 172 -0.56 13.42 4.06
CA ALA A 172 -0.16 14.62 4.75
C ALA A 172 -1.21 14.99 5.82
N PRO A 173 -0.84 15.03 7.11
CA PRO A 173 -1.71 15.55 8.14
C PRO A 173 -1.97 17.05 7.92
N SER A 174 -3.09 17.57 8.44
CA SER A 174 -3.39 19.01 8.40
C SER A 174 -2.43 19.83 9.27
N ALA A 175 -1.90 19.21 10.31
CA ALA A 175 -0.89 19.83 11.18
C ALA A 175 0.52 19.64 10.60
N PRO A 176 1.44 20.60 10.80
CA PRO A 176 2.83 20.43 10.43
C PRO A 176 3.47 19.28 11.22
N LEU A 177 4.20 18.40 10.53
CA LEU A 177 5.02 17.37 11.13
C LEU A 177 6.49 17.77 11.06
N ILE A 178 7.13 17.89 12.20
CA ILE A 178 8.55 18.21 12.31
C ILE A 178 9.29 16.96 12.76
N LEU A 179 10.19 16.45 11.91
CA LEU A 179 11.08 15.35 12.26
C LEU A 179 12.29 15.92 13.00
N LEU A 180 12.41 15.59 14.28
CA LEU A 180 13.60 15.92 15.05
C LEU A 180 14.63 14.80 14.90
N PRO A 181 15.91 15.13 14.65
CA PRO A 181 16.97 14.13 14.63
C PRO A 181 17.08 13.50 16.02
N TYR A 182 16.97 12.19 16.10
CA TYR A 182 17.19 11.43 17.31
C TYR A 182 18.61 10.87 17.29
N GLU A 183 19.42 11.34 18.24
CA GLU A 183 20.72 10.71 18.52
C GLU A 183 20.57 9.81 19.75
N PRO A 184 20.82 8.48 19.65
CA PRO A 184 20.63 7.54 20.75
C PRO A 184 21.43 7.88 22.03
N ALA A 185 22.48 8.69 21.90
CA ALA A 185 23.31 9.16 23.00
C ALA A 185 22.91 10.56 23.53
N GLY A 186 21.88 11.18 22.93
CA GLY A 186 21.44 12.52 23.34
C GLY A 186 20.71 12.56 24.68
N SER A 187 20.95 13.57 25.48
CA SER A 187 20.25 13.76 26.75
C SER A 187 18.80 14.24 26.53
N ALA A 188 17.90 13.96 27.48
CA ALA A 188 16.53 14.49 27.47
C ALA A 188 16.50 16.03 27.35
N GLY A 189 17.51 16.72 27.86
CA GLY A 189 17.68 18.17 27.77
C GLY A 189 17.93 18.67 26.33
N GLU A 190 18.62 17.88 25.49
CA GLU A 190 18.83 18.21 24.07
C GLU A 190 17.58 18.04 23.28
N LEU A 191 16.82 16.97 23.50
CA LEU A 191 15.52 16.76 22.88
C LEU A 191 14.55 17.91 23.21
N ILE A 192 14.46 18.31 24.47
CA ILE A 192 13.61 19.43 24.89
C ILE A 192 14.04 20.76 24.25
N ARG A 193 15.35 21.02 24.07
CA ARG A 193 15.83 22.20 23.34
C ARG A 193 15.44 22.16 21.88
N ALA A 194 15.60 21.01 21.20
CA ALA A 194 15.21 20.82 19.82
C ALA A 194 13.71 21.03 19.60
N VAL A 195 12.87 20.47 20.48
CA VAL A 195 11.41 20.70 20.47
C VAL A 195 11.07 22.18 20.62
N LYS A 196 11.65 22.87 21.61
CA LYS A 196 11.42 24.31 21.82
C LYS A 196 11.84 25.15 20.61
N ALA A 197 12.99 24.85 20.00
CA ALA A 197 13.46 25.54 18.80
C ALA A 197 12.53 25.34 17.62
N ALA A 198 12.01 24.11 17.43
CA ALA A 198 11.07 23.80 16.36
C ALA A 198 9.69 24.47 16.53
N LEU A 199 9.24 24.66 17.77
CA LEU A 199 7.96 25.34 18.07
C LEU A 199 8.06 26.88 18.00
N SER A 200 9.28 27.43 17.85
CA SER A 200 9.52 28.88 17.79
C SER A 200 9.63 29.41 16.37
N GLN A 201 9.51 28.55 15.36
CA GLN A 201 9.47 28.88 13.94
C GLN A 201 8.04 28.90 13.39
#